data_f9fd28dccee3cc9b26633b431fe7645e
#
_entry.id   f9fd28dccee3cc9b26633b431fe7645e
#
_cell.length_a   1.000
_cell.length_b   1.000
_cell.length_c   1.000
_cell.angle_alpha   90.00
_cell.angle_beta   90.00
_cell.angle_gamma   90.00
#
_symmetry.space_group_name_H-M   'P 1'
#
loop_
_entity.id
_entity.type
_entity.pdbx_description
1 polymer ?
#
loop_
_entity_poly.entity_id
_entity_poly.type
_entity_poly.pdbx_seq_one_letter_code
_entity_poly.pdbx_strand_id
1 'polypeptide(L)'
;MTKSELIERIAQKQTHLAYRDVELAVKTILEQMAQWLAGGDRIEIRGFGSFSLHYRPRRLGRNPKTGAPVALPAKHVPHFKPGKELRERVDDSAHRSKTQAAARAVANREESAQSVA
;
A
#
# COMPACT_ATOMS: atom_id res chain seq x y z
N MET A 1 -6.67 -5.37 -0.29
CA MET A 1 -7.74 -4.49 -0.82
C MET A 1 -7.55 -4.31 -2.32
N THR A 2 -8.59 -4.59 -3.09
CA THR A 2 -8.60 -4.41 -4.54
C THR A 2 -9.15 -3.03 -4.90
N LYS A 3 -9.03 -2.64 -6.17
CA LYS A 3 -9.62 -1.39 -6.67
C LYS A 3 -11.13 -1.37 -6.46
N SER A 4 -11.82 -2.47 -6.72
CA SER A 4 -13.26 -2.60 -6.51
C SER A 4 -13.66 -2.42 -5.04
N GLU A 5 -12.91 -3.02 -4.13
CA GLU A 5 -13.13 -2.85 -2.69
C GLU A 5 -12.87 -1.41 -2.23
N LEU A 6 -11.86 -0.77 -2.79
CA LEU A 6 -11.57 0.64 -2.49
C LEU A 6 -12.76 1.53 -2.89
N ILE A 7 -13.30 1.33 -4.09
CA ILE A 7 -14.48 2.06 -4.59
C ILE A 7 -15.67 1.83 -3.67
N GLU A 8 -15.95 0.59 -3.30
CA GLU A 8 -17.06 0.24 -2.40
C GLU A 8 -16.93 0.91 -1.03
N ARG A 9 -15.74 0.87 -0.44
CA ARG A 9 -15.50 1.49 0.86
C ARG A 9 -15.66 3.00 0.84
N ILE A 10 -15.19 3.65 -0.22
CA ILE A 10 -15.37 5.10 -0.38
C ILE A 10 -16.86 5.42 -0.58
N ALA A 11 -17.57 4.67 -1.41
CA ALA A 11 -18.99 4.86 -1.64
C ALA A 11 -19.80 4.73 -0.36
N GLN A 12 -19.48 3.79 0.51
CA GLN A 12 -20.12 3.60 1.80
C GLN A 12 -19.93 4.79 2.74
N LYS A 13 -18.80 5.47 2.65
CA LYS A 13 -18.51 6.67 3.46
C LYS A 13 -19.11 7.95 2.86
N GLN A 14 -19.35 7.98 1.57
CA GLN A 14 -19.87 9.13 0.83
C GLN A 14 -21.29 8.85 0.37
N THR A 15 -22.20 8.67 1.32
CA THR A 15 -23.57 8.23 1.06
C THR A 15 -24.40 9.23 0.25
N HIS A 16 -23.98 10.50 0.19
CA HIS A 16 -24.61 11.55 -0.60
C HIS A 16 -24.23 11.51 -2.09
N LEU A 17 -23.26 10.67 -2.45
CA LEU A 17 -22.83 10.50 -3.84
C LEU A 17 -23.35 9.17 -4.40
N ALA A 18 -23.72 9.19 -5.68
CA ALA A 18 -24.09 7.97 -6.39
C ALA A 18 -22.84 7.07 -6.53
N TYR A 19 -23.02 5.77 -6.40
CA TYR A 19 -21.92 4.79 -6.56
C TYR A 19 -21.17 5.00 -7.88
N ARG A 20 -21.92 5.25 -8.95
CA ARG A 20 -21.36 5.49 -10.28
C ARG A 20 -20.39 6.68 -10.31
N ASP A 21 -20.71 7.75 -9.60
CA ASP A 21 -19.86 8.93 -9.53
C ASP A 21 -18.60 8.67 -8.74
N VAL A 22 -18.68 7.91 -7.65
CA VAL A 22 -17.52 7.49 -6.86
C VAL A 22 -16.61 6.59 -7.69
N GLU A 23 -17.17 5.63 -8.40
CA GLU A 23 -16.42 4.74 -9.28
C GLU A 23 -15.69 5.53 -10.35
N LEU A 24 -16.35 6.45 -11.02
CA LEU A 24 -15.76 7.29 -12.06
C LEU A 24 -14.64 8.15 -11.51
N ALA A 25 -14.84 8.76 -10.35
CA ALA A 25 -13.83 9.61 -9.71
C ALA A 25 -12.55 8.82 -9.38
N VAL A 26 -12.69 7.66 -8.75
CA VAL A 26 -11.53 6.81 -8.39
C VAL A 26 -10.80 6.33 -9.63
N LYS A 27 -11.53 5.83 -10.63
CA LYS A 27 -10.93 5.37 -11.88
C LYS A 27 -10.21 6.49 -12.61
N THR A 28 -10.77 7.68 -12.63
CA THR A 28 -10.17 8.85 -13.28
C THR A 28 -8.87 9.25 -12.62
N ILE A 29 -8.84 9.31 -11.29
CA ILE A 29 -7.61 9.65 -10.53
C ILE A 29 -6.50 8.65 -10.83
N LEU A 30 -6.80 7.36 -10.70
CA LEU A 30 -5.80 6.31 -10.91
C LEU A 30 -5.29 6.28 -12.36
N GLU A 31 -6.17 6.45 -13.33
CA GLU A 31 -5.80 6.48 -14.74
C GLU A 31 -4.93 7.69 -15.07
N GLN A 32 -5.25 8.87 -14.55
CA GLN A 32 -4.44 10.07 -14.74
C GLN A 32 -3.04 9.91 -14.13
N MET A 33 -2.97 9.35 -12.93
CA MET A 33 -1.67 9.07 -12.31
C MET A 33 -0.84 8.11 -13.15
N ALA A 34 -1.47 7.06 -13.68
CA ALA A 34 -0.81 6.10 -14.55
C ALA A 34 -0.26 6.76 -15.82
N GLN A 35 -1.05 7.64 -16.44
CA GLN A 35 -0.63 8.37 -17.64
C GLN A 35 0.55 9.30 -17.37
N TRP A 36 0.50 10.06 -16.30
CA TRP A 36 1.60 10.97 -15.94
C TRP A 36 2.88 10.23 -15.63
N LEU A 37 2.80 9.14 -14.88
CA LEU A 37 3.96 8.30 -14.60
C LEU A 37 4.52 7.65 -15.86
N ALA A 38 3.66 7.18 -16.75
CA ALA A 38 4.08 6.65 -18.04
C ALA A 38 4.80 7.70 -18.91
N GLY A 39 4.41 8.97 -18.76
CA GLY A 39 5.05 10.09 -19.42
C GLY A 39 6.34 10.59 -18.76
N GLY A 40 6.74 10.00 -17.63
CA GLY A 40 7.95 10.36 -16.92
C GLY A 40 7.79 11.37 -15.80
N ASP A 41 6.57 11.79 -15.49
CA ASP A 41 6.31 12.76 -14.45
C ASP A 41 6.42 12.16 -13.06
N ARG A 42 6.82 12.99 -12.10
CA ARG A 42 6.78 12.66 -10.69
C ARG A 42 5.49 13.22 -10.10
N ILE A 43 4.85 12.42 -9.25
CA ILE A 43 3.64 12.83 -8.54
C ILE A 43 3.96 12.94 -7.06
N GLU A 44 3.75 14.11 -6.49
CA GLU A 44 3.96 14.34 -5.07
C GLU A 44 2.63 14.71 -4.42
N ILE A 45 2.19 13.91 -3.45
CA ILE A 45 0.95 14.12 -2.71
C ILE A 45 1.34 14.44 -1.26
N ARG A 46 1.22 15.69 -0.90
CA ARG A 46 1.59 16.17 0.44
C ARG A 46 0.78 15.45 1.52
N GLY A 47 1.47 14.95 2.54
CA GLY A 47 0.84 14.18 3.61
C GLY A 47 0.65 12.70 3.30
N PHE A 48 0.92 12.27 2.07
CA PHE A 48 0.77 10.87 1.67
C PHE A 48 2.09 10.26 1.19
N GLY A 49 2.66 10.79 0.14
CA GLY A 49 3.91 10.28 -0.40
C GLY A 49 4.17 10.74 -1.81
N SER A 50 5.16 10.16 -2.44
CA SER A 50 5.55 10.50 -3.80
C SER A 50 5.70 9.27 -4.67
N PHE A 51 5.29 9.40 -5.93
CA PHE A 51 5.48 8.40 -6.98
C PHE A 51 6.51 8.94 -7.96
N SER A 52 7.50 8.15 -8.25
CA SER A 52 8.56 8.49 -9.21
C SER A 52 8.98 7.26 -9.98
N LEU A 53 9.75 7.47 -11.03
CA LEU A 53 10.30 6.36 -11.80
C LEU A 53 11.74 6.10 -11.37
N HIS A 54 12.07 4.82 -11.18
CA HIS A 54 13.43 4.38 -10.96
C HIS A 54 13.94 3.68 -12.20
N TYR A 55 15.11 4.08 -12.66
CA TYR A 55 15.79 3.44 -13.76
C TYR A 55 16.47 2.16 -13.27
N ARG A 56 16.17 1.05 -13.95
CA ARG A 56 16.84 -0.23 -13.73
C ARG A 56 17.76 -0.48 -14.90
N PRO A 57 19.10 -0.46 -14.69
CA PRO A 57 20.02 -0.67 -15.78
C PRO A 57 19.94 -2.11 -16.31
N ARG A 58 20.41 -2.27 -17.53
CA ARG A 58 20.56 -3.57 -18.15
C ARG A 58 21.44 -4.47 -17.28
N ARG A 59 21.02 -5.71 -17.08
CA ARG A 59 21.75 -6.69 -16.25
C ARG A 59 21.57 -8.11 -16.78
N LEU A 60 22.44 -9.01 -16.30
CA LEU A 60 22.28 -10.43 -16.52
C LEU A 60 21.55 -11.05 -15.32
N GLY A 61 20.44 -11.74 -15.58
CA GLY A 61 19.75 -12.55 -14.62
C GLY A 61 19.98 -14.03 -14.92
N ARG A 62 19.40 -14.90 -14.11
CA ARG A 62 19.43 -16.35 -14.32
C ARG A 62 18.01 -16.91 -14.34
N ASN A 63 17.77 -17.83 -15.27
CA ASN A 63 16.52 -18.57 -15.31
C ASN A 63 16.51 -19.55 -14.11
N PRO A 64 15.54 -19.44 -13.18
CA PRO A 64 15.51 -20.32 -12.00
C PRO A 64 15.28 -21.80 -12.33
N LYS A 65 14.73 -22.11 -13.52
CA LYS A 65 14.49 -23.50 -13.95
C LYS A 65 15.71 -24.15 -14.60
N THR A 66 16.48 -23.39 -15.36
CA THR A 66 17.61 -23.93 -16.15
C THR A 66 18.97 -23.45 -15.67
N GLY A 67 19.02 -22.41 -14.84
CA GLY A 67 20.27 -21.77 -14.41
C GLY A 67 20.98 -20.99 -15.51
N ALA A 68 20.41 -20.94 -16.72
CA ALA A 68 21.00 -20.26 -17.86
C ALA A 68 20.97 -18.73 -17.67
N PRO A 69 22.02 -18.01 -18.13
CA PRO A 69 22.01 -16.54 -18.07
C PRO A 69 20.96 -15.98 -19.04
N VAL A 70 20.20 -14.97 -18.56
CA VAL A 70 19.20 -14.25 -19.34
C VAL A 70 19.54 -12.77 -19.32
N ALA A 71 19.61 -12.15 -20.49
CA ALA A 71 19.81 -10.72 -20.60
C ALA A 71 18.51 -9.99 -20.24
N LEU A 72 18.55 -9.16 -19.20
CA LEU A 72 17.44 -8.32 -18.79
C LEU A 72 17.64 -6.91 -19.35
N PRO A 73 16.71 -6.38 -20.15
CA PRO A 73 16.85 -5.03 -20.72
C PRO A 73 16.71 -3.97 -19.64
N ALA A 74 17.27 -2.79 -19.90
CA ALA A 74 17.04 -1.62 -19.07
C ALA A 74 15.55 -1.25 -19.07
N LYS A 75 15.05 -0.81 -17.94
CA LYS A 75 13.65 -0.40 -17.81
C LYS A 75 13.47 0.68 -16.75
N HIS A 76 12.36 1.39 -16.82
CA HIS A 76 11.90 2.28 -15.75
C HIS A 76 10.78 1.60 -15.00
N VAL A 77 10.81 1.66 -13.67
CA VAL A 77 9.78 1.07 -12.82
C VAL A 77 9.19 2.14 -11.91
N PRO A 78 7.88 2.14 -11.67
CA PRO A 78 7.27 3.03 -10.70
C PRO A 78 7.77 2.69 -9.30
N HIS A 79 8.02 3.72 -8.50
CA HIS A 79 8.43 3.60 -7.11
C HIS A 79 7.60 4.54 -6.26
N PHE A 80 7.03 4.02 -5.18
CA PHE A 80 6.31 4.80 -4.20
C PHE A 80 7.15 4.97 -2.94
N LYS A 81 7.34 6.22 -2.54
CA LYS A 81 8.00 6.56 -1.28
C LYS A 81 6.97 7.22 -0.36
N PRO A 82 6.63 6.60 0.78
CA PRO A 82 5.68 7.21 1.71
C PRO A 82 6.25 8.48 2.31
N GLY A 83 5.39 9.45 2.57
CA GLY A 83 5.74 10.65 3.31
C GLY A 83 5.84 10.39 4.80
N LYS A 84 6.36 11.35 5.54
CA LYS A 84 6.55 11.25 6.99
C LYS A 84 5.24 10.94 7.72
N GLU A 85 4.17 11.64 7.41
CA GLU A 85 2.88 11.46 8.07
C GLU A 85 2.32 10.05 7.88
N LEU A 86 2.38 9.53 6.65
CA LEU A 86 1.90 8.18 6.36
C LEU A 86 2.74 7.12 7.08
N ARG A 87 4.07 7.27 7.07
CA ARG A 87 4.96 6.35 7.79
C ARG A 87 4.66 6.31 9.28
N GLU A 88 4.49 7.49 9.89
CA GLU A 88 4.18 7.59 11.31
C GLU A 88 2.83 6.96 11.65
N ARG A 89 1.80 7.20 10.84
CA ARG A 89 0.48 6.61 11.04
C ARG A 89 0.50 5.09 10.97
N VAL A 90 1.23 4.53 10.03
CA VAL A 90 1.37 3.08 9.89
C VAL A 90 2.15 2.50 11.06
N ASP A 91 3.26 3.12 11.44
CA ASP A 91 4.10 2.67 12.55
C ASP A 91 3.35 2.74 13.88
N ASP A 92 2.67 3.84 14.17
CA ASP A 92 1.85 4.00 15.37
C ASP A 92 0.72 2.98 15.45
N SER A 93 0.07 2.69 14.35
CA SER A 93 -0.97 1.67 14.27
C SER A 93 -0.42 0.28 14.57
N ALA A 94 0.75 -0.07 14.05
CA ALA A 94 1.42 -1.32 14.33
C ALA A 94 1.81 -1.45 15.81
N HIS A 95 2.33 -0.38 16.41
CA HIS A 95 2.67 -0.36 17.83
C HIS A 95 1.42 -0.51 18.71
N ARG A 96 0.34 0.17 18.39
CA ARG A 96 -0.93 0.03 19.15
C ARG A 96 -1.45 -1.39 19.08
N SER A 97 -1.43 -2.01 17.92
CA SER A 97 -1.88 -3.40 17.76
C SER A 97 -1.06 -4.37 18.59
N LYS A 98 0.26 -4.21 18.63
CA LYS A 98 1.16 -5.02 19.47
C LYS A 98 0.89 -4.81 20.96
N THR A 99 0.70 -3.56 21.36
CA THR A 99 0.40 -3.23 22.76
C THR A 99 -0.93 -3.81 23.19
N GLN A 100 -1.95 -3.72 22.37
CA GLN A 100 -3.27 -4.31 22.67
C GLN A 100 -3.20 -5.83 22.75
N ALA A 101 -2.47 -6.48 21.86
CA ALA A 101 -2.29 -7.93 21.89
C ALA A 101 -1.56 -8.36 23.15
N ALA A 102 -0.52 -7.65 23.55
CA ALA A 102 0.19 -7.91 24.80
C ALA A 102 -0.69 -7.73 26.03
N ALA A 103 -1.48 -6.65 26.07
CA ALA A 103 -2.43 -6.40 27.16
C ALA A 103 -3.49 -7.49 27.27
N ARG A 104 -4.04 -7.95 26.12
CA ARG A 104 -4.99 -9.07 26.09
C ARG A 104 -4.38 -10.38 26.59
N ALA A 105 -3.13 -10.66 26.22
CA ALA A 105 -2.44 -11.85 26.67
C ALA A 105 -2.22 -11.85 28.18
N VAL A 106 -1.86 -10.70 28.78
CA VAL A 106 -1.71 -10.54 30.22
C VAL A 106 -3.05 -10.71 30.93
N ALA A 107 -4.11 -10.07 30.44
CA ALA A 107 -5.46 -10.18 31.01
C ALA A 107 -5.96 -11.64 30.99
N ASN A 108 -5.75 -12.36 29.90
CA ASN A 108 -6.12 -13.76 29.80
C ASN A 108 -5.35 -14.65 30.79
N ARG A 109 -4.08 -14.37 31.05
CA ARG A 109 -3.27 -15.09 32.04
C ARG A 109 -3.79 -14.85 33.46
N GLU A 110 -4.16 -13.63 33.79
CA GLU A 110 -4.74 -13.30 35.11
C GLU A 110 -6.07 -13.98 35.34
N GLU A 111 -6.97 -14.01 34.34
CA GLU A 111 -8.24 -14.72 34.42
C GLU A 111 -8.02 -16.24 34.61
N SER A 112 -7.10 -16.82 33.88
CA SER A 112 -6.77 -18.25 34.01
C SER A 112 -6.21 -18.57 35.40
N ALA A 113 -5.40 -17.70 35.98
CA ALA A 113 -4.87 -17.87 37.32
C ALA A 113 -5.97 -17.77 38.40
N GLN A 114 -6.96 -16.88 38.23
CA GLN A 114 -8.10 -16.73 39.15
C GLN A 114 -9.08 -17.88 39.04
N SER A 115 -9.26 -18.48 37.87
CA SER A 115 -10.20 -19.60 37.66
C SER A 115 -9.70 -20.93 38.23
N VAL A 116 -8.43 -21.07 38.54
CA VAL A 116 -7.80 -22.29 39.07
C VAL A 116 -7.83 -22.32 40.63
N ALA A 117 -8.12 -21.19 41.24
CA ALA A 117 -8.29 -21.11 42.67
C ALA A 117 -9.71 -21.50 43.09
#